data_ba5715b8a2b41ae1c650b1ddaa69e569
#
_entry.id   ba5715b8a2b41ae1c650b1ddaa69e569
#
_cell.length_a   1.000
_cell.length_b   1.000
_cell.length_c   1.000
_cell.angle_alpha   90.00
_cell.angle_beta   90.00
_cell.angle_gamma   90.00
#
_symmetry.space_group_name_H-M   'P 1'
#
loop_
_entity.id
_entity.type
_entity.pdbx_description
1 polymer ?
#
loop_
_entity_poly.entity_id
_entity_poly.type
_entity_poly.pdbx_seq_one_letter_code
_entity_poly.pdbx_strand_id
1 'polypeptide(L)'
;MKEMKKISMVEKYSTPSKSNYYKLDANENLVLDKNFLTNISLDSLEKIDLRKYPIELYEKLYKKLSEYLMIGEQSLVLGSGSDQIIDLLLTLIGRG
;
A
#
# COMPACT_ATOMS: atom_id res chain seq x y z
N MET A 1 15.60 26.21 26.69
CA MET A 1 14.71 25.54 25.74
C MET A 1 15.13 25.96 24.33
N LYS A 2 15.74 25.08 23.54
CA LYS A 2 16.06 25.39 22.14
C LYS A 2 14.76 25.33 21.33
N GLU A 3 14.39 26.46 20.71
CA GLU A 3 13.31 26.51 19.74
C GLU A 3 13.59 25.50 18.60
N MET A 4 12.69 24.57 18.43
CA MET A 4 12.69 23.72 17.25
C MET A 4 12.42 24.62 16.04
N LYS A 5 13.41 24.79 15.16
CA LYS A 5 13.21 25.42 13.86
C LYS A 5 12.07 24.71 13.14
N LYS A 6 11.00 25.46 12.86
CA LYS A 6 9.93 24.99 11.96
C LYS A 6 10.59 24.50 10.68
N ILE A 7 10.38 23.22 10.36
CA ILE A 7 10.68 22.67 9.03
C ILE A 7 9.60 23.26 8.11
N SER A 8 9.83 24.47 7.63
CA SER A 8 9.07 25.06 6.54
C SER A 8 9.73 24.60 5.26
N MET A 9 9.03 23.88 4.44
CA MET A 9 9.31 23.37 3.11
C MET A 9 9.64 21.87 3.06
N VAL A 10 8.66 21.06 3.32
CA VAL A 10 8.51 19.88 2.50
C VAL A 10 7.90 20.39 1.19
N GLU A 11 8.68 20.44 0.13
CA GLU A 11 8.14 20.74 -1.20
C GLU A 11 7.03 19.72 -1.49
N LYS A 12 5.86 20.28 -1.81
CA LYS A 12 4.71 19.43 -2.12
C LYS A 12 5.07 18.61 -3.35
N TYR A 13 5.14 17.29 -3.20
CA TYR A 13 5.39 16.40 -4.33
C TYR A 13 4.33 16.69 -5.41
N SER A 14 4.76 17.30 -6.49
CA SER A 14 3.93 17.59 -7.66
C SER A 14 4.35 16.67 -8.80
N THR A 15 3.50 15.72 -9.14
CA THR A 15 3.69 14.97 -10.39
C THR A 15 3.54 15.90 -11.57
N PRO A 16 4.52 15.96 -12.49
CA PRO A 16 4.38 16.76 -13.71
C PRO A 16 3.21 16.23 -14.54
N SER A 17 2.21 17.07 -14.76
CA SER A 17 0.94 16.66 -15.38
C SER A 17 0.98 16.51 -16.90
N LYS A 18 2.08 16.82 -17.57
CA LYS A 18 2.26 16.67 -19.02
C LYS A 18 3.73 16.45 -19.34
N SER A 19 4.11 15.24 -19.66
CA SER A 19 5.43 15.01 -20.22
C SER A 19 5.40 13.93 -21.28
N ASN A 20 6.21 14.11 -22.32
CA ASN A 20 6.55 13.07 -23.29
C ASN A 20 7.51 12.04 -22.68
N TYR A 21 7.54 11.90 -21.37
CA TYR A 21 8.41 10.99 -20.64
C TYR A 21 7.65 9.74 -20.22
N TYR A 22 8.33 8.63 -20.19
CA TYR A 22 7.80 7.40 -19.55
C TYR A 22 7.75 7.61 -18.05
N LYS A 23 6.58 7.43 -17.47
CA LYS A 23 6.39 7.51 -16.01
C LYS A 23 6.91 6.23 -15.36
N LEU A 24 7.98 6.33 -14.57
CA LEU A 24 8.63 5.21 -13.90
C LEU A 24 8.71 5.43 -12.38
N ASP A 25 8.08 6.48 -11.88
CA ASP A 25 8.18 6.95 -10.49
C ASP A 25 7.16 6.34 -9.53
N ALA A 26 6.13 5.66 -10.04
CA ALA A 26 5.02 5.17 -9.21
C ALA A 26 4.79 3.65 -9.29
N ASN A 27 5.70 2.90 -9.88
CA ASN A 27 5.61 1.44 -10.03
C ASN A 27 4.24 0.95 -10.57
N GLU A 28 3.68 1.69 -11.54
CA GLU A 28 2.38 1.39 -12.15
C GLU A 28 2.51 0.25 -13.17
N ASN A 29 1.59 -0.71 -13.11
CA ASN A 29 1.52 -1.77 -14.13
C ASN A 29 0.52 -1.39 -15.23
N LEU A 30 0.99 -0.66 -16.24
CA LEU A 30 0.17 -0.21 -17.37
C LEU A 30 0.01 -1.27 -18.48
N VAL A 31 0.66 -2.44 -18.32
CA VAL A 31 0.58 -3.55 -19.30
C VAL A 31 -0.69 -4.40 -19.05
N LEU A 32 -1.21 -4.40 -17.84
CA LEU A 32 -2.43 -5.15 -17.52
C LEU A 32 -3.64 -4.55 -18.24
N ASP A 33 -4.42 -5.43 -18.86
CA ASP A 33 -5.67 -5.03 -19.51
C ASP A 33 -6.67 -4.48 -18.51
N LYS A 34 -7.22 -3.30 -18.80
CA LYS A 34 -8.15 -2.60 -17.91
C LYS A 34 -9.44 -3.41 -17.69
N ASN A 35 -9.94 -4.10 -18.74
CA ASN A 35 -11.19 -4.87 -18.64
C ASN A 35 -10.96 -6.10 -17.75
N PHE A 36 -9.80 -6.74 -17.87
CA PHE A 36 -9.40 -7.84 -16.99
C PHE A 36 -9.44 -7.41 -15.53
N LEU A 37 -8.83 -6.27 -15.19
CA LEU A 37 -8.84 -5.74 -13.82
C LEU A 37 -10.25 -5.36 -13.35
N THR A 38 -11.05 -4.75 -14.23
CA THR A 38 -12.43 -4.39 -13.91
C THR A 38 -13.27 -5.63 -13.59
N ASN A 39 -13.17 -6.68 -14.40
CA ASN A 39 -13.92 -7.92 -14.19
C ASN A 39 -13.53 -8.63 -12.89
N ILE A 40 -12.24 -8.73 -12.58
CA ILE A 40 -11.78 -9.28 -11.30
C ILE A 40 -12.28 -8.46 -10.11
N SER A 41 -12.28 -7.14 -10.25
CA SER A 41 -12.72 -6.24 -9.18
C SER A 41 -14.22 -6.39 -8.91
N LEU A 42 -15.06 -6.45 -9.95
CA LEU A 42 -16.49 -6.68 -9.84
C LEU A 42 -16.80 -8.03 -9.21
N ASP A 43 -16.18 -9.09 -9.69
CA ASP A 43 -16.33 -10.45 -9.17
C ASP A 43 -15.93 -10.56 -7.67
N SER A 44 -14.92 -9.77 -7.27
CA SER A 44 -14.49 -9.69 -5.89
C SER A 44 -15.47 -8.89 -5.02
N LEU A 45 -16.00 -7.77 -5.53
CA LEU A 45 -16.97 -6.94 -4.81
C LEU A 45 -18.29 -7.68 -4.54
N GLU A 46 -18.76 -8.52 -5.47
CA GLU A 46 -19.95 -9.32 -5.27
C GLU A 46 -19.81 -10.32 -4.10
N LYS A 47 -18.60 -10.74 -3.79
CA LYS A 47 -18.29 -11.72 -2.73
C LYS A 47 -18.02 -11.08 -1.36
N ILE A 48 -17.91 -9.75 -1.30
CA ILE A 48 -17.54 -9.02 -0.10
C ILE A 48 -18.75 -8.23 0.45
N ASP A 49 -19.08 -8.43 1.71
CA ASP A 49 -20.02 -7.57 2.41
C ASP A 49 -19.27 -6.34 2.98
N LEU A 50 -19.33 -5.22 2.25
CA LEU A 50 -18.64 -3.97 2.59
C LEU A 50 -19.13 -3.34 3.93
N ARG A 51 -20.19 -3.85 4.54
CA ARG A 51 -20.69 -3.39 5.85
C ARG A 51 -19.96 -4.05 7.01
N LYS A 52 -19.15 -5.09 6.74
CA LYS A 52 -18.44 -5.88 7.75
C LYS A 52 -16.96 -5.55 7.76
N TYR A 53 -16.36 -5.67 8.94
CA TYR A 53 -14.90 -5.67 9.06
C TYR A 53 -14.32 -6.91 8.36
N PRO A 54 -13.27 -6.78 7.55
CA PRO A 54 -12.74 -7.86 6.72
C PRO A 54 -11.80 -8.82 7.48
N ILE A 55 -12.12 -9.20 8.71
CA ILE A 55 -11.24 -10.01 9.57
C ILE A 55 -10.89 -11.35 8.91
N GLU A 56 -11.92 -12.09 8.50
CA GLU A 56 -11.72 -13.40 7.85
C GLU A 56 -10.98 -13.31 6.51
N LEU A 57 -11.16 -12.20 5.78
CA LEU A 57 -10.46 -11.94 4.53
C LEU A 57 -8.98 -11.67 4.77
N TYR A 58 -8.64 -10.94 5.84
CA TYR A 58 -7.27 -10.72 6.27
C TYR A 58 -6.56 -12.03 6.61
N GLU A 59 -7.18 -12.88 7.42
CA GLU A 59 -6.63 -14.18 7.79
C GLU A 59 -6.35 -15.06 6.55
N LYS A 60 -7.32 -15.12 5.63
CA LYS A 60 -7.15 -15.84 4.37
C LYS A 60 -6.02 -15.26 3.50
N LEU A 61 -5.89 -13.93 3.48
CA LEU A 61 -4.83 -13.26 2.72
C LEU A 61 -3.46 -13.55 3.31
N TYR A 62 -3.28 -13.44 4.64
CA TYR A 62 -2.05 -13.77 5.33
C TYR A 62 -1.60 -15.20 5.03
N LYS A 63 -2.52 -16.16 5.16
CA LYS A 63 -2.26 -17.56 4.88
C LYS A 63 -1.79 -17.77 3.43
N LYS A 64 -2.53 -17.23 2.45
CA LYS A 64 -2.15 -17.34 1.04
C LYS A 64 -0.82 -16.69 0.70
N LEU A 65 -0.51 -15.55 1.29
CA LEU A 65 0.77 -14.88 1.11
C LEU A 65 1.91 -15.64 1.75
N SER A 66 1.70 -16.18 2.95
CA SER A 66 2.66 -17.06 3.64
C SER A 66 3.02 -18.27 2.78
N GLU A 67 2.01 -18.95 2.23
CA GLU A 67 2.18 -20.08 1.32
C GLU A 67 2.93 -19.68 0.04
N TYR A 68 2.52 -18.57 -0.59
CA TYR A 68 3.12 -18.06 -1.83
C TYR A 68 4.58 -17.65 -1.66
N LEU A 69 4.90 -16.96 -0.56
CA LEU A 69 6.24 -16.49 -0.25
C LEU A 69 7.12 -17.54 0.46
N MET A 70 6.54 -18.65 0.87
CA MET A 70 7.21 -19.72 1.65
C MET A 70 7.83 -19.19 2.95
N ILE A 71 7.13 -18.28 3.65
CA ILE A 71 7.53 -17.72 4.95
C ILE A 71 6.39 -17.83 5.95
N GLY A 72 6.70 -17.81 7.25
CA GLY A 72 5.66 -17.85 8.30
C GLY A 72 4.79 -16.59 8.31
N GLU A 73 3.51 -16.72 8.65
CA GLU A 73 2.57 -15.58 8.76
C GLU A 73 3.08 -14.50 9.72
N GLN A 74 3.77 -14.89 10.79
CA GLN A 74 4.40 -13.99 11.77
C GLN A 74 5.52 -13.12 11.19
N SER A 75 6.01 -13.43 10.00
CA SER A 75 7.03 -12.67 9.27
C SER A 75 6.44 -11.72 8.23
N LEU A 76 5.11 -11.62 8.17
CA LEU A 76 4.39 -10.79 7.22
C LEU A 76 3.77 -9.59 7.93
N VAL A 77 3.86 -8.42 7.29
CA VAL A 77 3.10 -7.22 7.65
C VAL A 77 2.42 -6.70 6.40
N LEU A 78 1.12 -6.51 6.47
CA LEU A 78 0.32 -5.94 5.39
C LEU A 78 -0.07 -4.50 5.72
N GLY A 79 -0.02 -3.63 4.73
CA GLY A 79 -0.41 -2.23 4.86
C GLY A 79 -0.91 -1.65 3.54
N SER A 80 -1.47 -0.46 3.60
CA SER A 80 -1.92 0.30 2.43
C SER A 80 -0.74 0.97 1.73
N GLY A 81 0.11 0.15 1.10
CA GLY A 81 1.32 0.59 0.43
C GLY A 81 2.54 0.72 1.35
N SER A 82 3.69 0.95 0.73
CA SER A 82 4.99 1.06 1.42
C SER A 82 5.05 2.24 2.39
N ASP A 83 4.41 3.35 2.07
CA ASP A 83 4.44 4.57 2.89
C ASP A 83 3.87 4.33 4.29
N GLN A 84 2.76 3.58 4.39
CA GLN A 84 2.19 3.21 5.68
C GLN A 84 3.14 2.31 6.49
N ILE A 85 3.80 1.38 5.85
CA ILE A 85 4.77 0.49 6.52
C ILE A 85 5.99 1.27 7.00
N ILE A 86 6.49 2.20 6.19
CA ILE A 86 7.61 3.09 6.56
C ILE A 86 7.22 3.95 7.77
N ASP A 87 6.06 4.58 7.76
CA ASP A 87 5.56 5.39 8.88
C ASP A 87 5.44 4.57 10.16
N LEU A 88 4.91 3.36 10.06
CA LEU A 88 4.81 2.43 11.18
C LEU A 88 6.19 2.09 11.76
N LEU A 89 7.17 1.77 10.92
CA LEU A 89 8.53 1.45 11.33
C LEU A 89 9.20 2.65 12.00
N LEU A 90 9.08 3.86 11.42
CA LEU A 90 9.62 5.08 12.01
C LEU A 90 9.00 5.39 13.37
N THR A 91 7.70 5.14 13.51
CA THR A 91 6.99 5.32 14.78
C THR A 91 7.47 4.35 15.86
N LEU A 92 7.75 3.10 15.49
CA LEU A 92 8.26 2.09 16.41
C LEU A 92 9.70 2.37 16.86
N ILE A 93 10.56 2.78 15.92
CA ILE A 93 11.97 3.07 16.20
C ILE A 93 12.12 4.41 16.94
N GLY A 94 11.31 5.42 16.61
CA GLY A 94 11.38 6.76 17.19
C GLY A 94 10.85 6.88 18.62
N ARG A 95 10.28 5.81 19.19
CA ARG A 95 9.78 5.75 20.57
C ARG A 95 10.80 5.21 21.58
N GLY A 96 12.02 4.95 21.10
CA GLY A 96 13.13 4.47 21.95
C GLY A 96 13.93 5.59 22.60
#